data_1f168e3f29d705602da5851eecf54cfa
#
_entry.id   1f168e3f29d705602da5851eecf54cfa
#
_cell.length_a   1.000
_cell.length_b   1.000
_cell.length_c   1.000
_cell.angle_alpha   90.00
_cell.angle_beta   90.00
_cell.angle_gamma   90.00
#
_symmetry.space_group_name_H-M   'P 1'
#
loop_
_entity.id
_entity.type
_entity.pdbx_description
1 polymer ?
#
loop_
_entity_poly.entity_id
_entity_poly.type
_entity_poly.pdbx_seq_one_letter_code
_entity_poly.pdbx_strand_id
1 'polypeptide(L)'
;MKKAIAAMDTTEPIELEMKAFQLDPNAPRKSVGNMTDLFVRKYGFSSDEAEKRIDSITAMGRQEGLNFNFVDAQFVNTVDAHRLTKYAQSKEPEKADRLIEVLMDAYFGKNAALSEPDVLRCAAQSAGLNMEEAEKVIKFDTLYLDEVQQDETEAYMRGVSSVPLFIIGDERIAGADSITRMKAALQKALEK
;
A
#
# COMPACT_ATOMS: atom_id res chain seq x y z
N MET A 1 0.28 12.39 -0.26
CA MET A 1 0.12 12.73 -1.68
C MET A 1 -1.28 13.28 -1.99
N LYS A 2 -2.40 12.57 -1.82
CA LYS A 2 -3.76 13.05 -2.17
C LYS A 2 -4.08 14.46 -1.60
N LYS A 3 -3.72 14.74 -0.33
CA LYS A 3 -3.87 16.09 0.26
C LYS A 3 -3.02 17.16 -0.43
N ALA A 4 -1.83 16.80 -0.91
CA ALA A 4 -0.98 17.73 -1.66
C ALA A 4 -1.57 18.05 -3.03
N ILE A 5 -2.06 17.03 -3.76
CA ILE A 5 -2.75 17.22 -5.04
C ILE A 5 -3.99 18.09 -4.86
N ALA A 6 -4.83 17.79 -3.87
CA ALA A 6 -6.05 18.57 -3.58
C ALA A 6 -5.76 20.04 -3.20
N ALA A 7 -4.56 20.32 -2.70
CA ALA A 7 -4.12 21.67 -2.33
C ALA A 7 -3.38 22.40 -3.47
N MET A 8 -3.24 21.80 -4.67
CA MET A 8 -2.67 22.46 -5.85
C MET A 8 -3.66 23.48 -6.43
N ASP A 9 -3.13 24.63 -6.83
CA ASP A 9 -3.86 25.62 -7.61
C ASP A 9 -3.49 25.45 -9.09
N THR A 10 -4.12 24.46 -9.74
CA THR A 10 -3.86 24.12 -11.14
C THR A 10 -5.10 23.54 -11.79
N THR A 11 -5.27 23.83 -13.08
CA THR A 11 -6.28 23.19 -13.94
C THR A 11 -5.73 21.96 -14.68
N GLU A 12 -4.42 21.75 -14.62
CA GLU A 12 -3.78 20.58 -15.23
C GLU A 12 -4.12 19.33 -14.43
N PRO A 13 -4.52 18.24 -15.10
CA PRO A 13 -4.82 16.99 -14.41
C PRO A 13 -3.54 16.37 -13.84
N ILE A 14 -3.60 15.99 -12.54
CA ILE A 14 -2.52 15.27 -11.87
C ILE A 14 -3.00 13.84 -11.62
N GLU A 15 -2.38 12.88 -12.27
CA GLU A 15 -2.67 11.47 -12.08
C GLU A 15 -1.73 10.86 -11.03
N LEU A 16 -2.28 10.09 -10.11
CA LEU A 16 -1.53 9.32 -9.11
C LEU A 16 -1.60 7.84 -9.45
N GLU A 17 -0.57 7.33 -10.09
CA GLU A 17 -0.44 5.90 -10.38
C GLU A 17 0.16 5.16 -9.17
N MET A 18 -0.55 4.16 -8.65
CA MET A 18 -0.08 3.31 -7.56
C MET A 18 0.56 2.03 -8.13
N LYS A 19 1.83 1.79 -7.79
CA LYS A 19 2.59 0.62 -8.19
C LYS A 19 2.60 -0.45 -7.10
N ALA A 20 2.59 -1.72 -7.49
CA ALA A 20 2.72 -2.84 -6.58
C ALA A 20 4.18 -2.96 -6.08
N PHE A 21 4.35 -3.22 -4.79
CA PHE A 21 5.66 -3.51 -4.20
C PHE A 21 5.50 -4.36 -2.95
N GLN A 22 6.00 -5.59 -2.97
CA GLN A 22 6.05 -6.45 -1.80
C GLN A 22 7.29 -6.14 -0.97
N LEU A 23 7.13 -5.65 0.27
CA LEU A 23 8.24 -5.44 1.21
C LEU A 23 8.96 -6.74 1.58
N ASP A 24 8.26 -7.86 1.49
CA ASP A 24 8.80 -9.21 1.71
C ASP A 24 8.04 -10.22 0.86
N PRO A 25 8.53 -10.54 -0.36
CA PRO A 25 7.90 -11.54 -1.22
C PRO A 25 7.84 -12.93 -0.59
N ASN A 26 8.72 -13.20 0.40
CA ASN A 26 8.77 -14.47 1.12
C ASN A 26 7.95 -14.47 2.42
N ALA A 27 7.17 -13.43 2.67
CA ALA A 27 6.28 -13.40 3.83
C ALA A 27 5.33 -14.61 3.81
N PRO A 28 5.02 -15.20 4.97
CA PRO A 28 4.16 -16.37 5.04
C PRO A 28 2.70 -16.02 4.67
N ARG A 29 1.95 -17.00 4.18
CA ARG A 29 0.49 -16.81 3.97
C ARG A 29 -0.29 -16.71 5.28
N LYS A 30 0.22 -17.30 6.36
CA LYS A 30 -0.37 -17.19 7.71
C LYS A 30 0.61 -16.47 8.62
N SER A 31 0.14 -15.44 9.32
CA SER A 31 0.96 -14.69 10.25
C SER A 31 1.45 -15.56 11.41
N VAL A 32 2.68 -15.29 11.83
CA VAL A 32 3.31 -15.96 12.98
C VAL A 32 3.79 -14.89 13.95
N GLY A 33 3.08 -14.74 15.05
CA GLY A 33 3.34 -13.71 16.05
C GLY A 33 2.74 -12.35 15.64
N ASN A 34 2.98 -11.33 16.44
CA ASN A 34 2.57 -9.96 16.21
C ASN A 34 3.71 -9.11 15.59
N MET A 35 3.47 -7.82 15.40
CA MET A 35 4.48 -6.92 14.83
C MET A 35 5.69 -6.72 15.73
N THR A 36 5.55 -6.77 17.06
CA THR A 36 6.68 -6.71 17.98
C THR A 36 7.61 -7.89 17.75
N ASP A 37 7.06 -9.11 17.68
CA ASP A 37 7.83 -10.32 17.41
C ASP A 37 8.53 -10.26 16.05
N LEU A 38 7.86 -9.71 15.04
CA LEU A 38 8.45 -9.51 13.72
C LEU A 38 9.63 -8.55 13.75
N PHE A 39 9.48 -7.41 14.42
CA PHE A 39 10.53 -6.39 14.51
C PHE A 39 11.77 -6.91 15.23
N VAL A 40 11.57 -7.66 16.32
CA VAL A 40 12.67 -8.34 17.04
C VAL A 40 13.38 -9.34 16.12
N ARG A 41 12.63 -10.25 15.47
CA ARG A 41 13.21 -11.32 14.64
C ARG A 41 13.87 -10.81 13.36
N LYS A 42 13.22 -9.87 12.65
CA LYS A 42 13.63 -9.43 11.32
C LYS A 42 14.68 -8.34 11.35
N TYR A 43 14.57 -7.42 12.32
CA TYR A 43 15.43 -6.24 12.39
C TYR A 43 16.42 -6.26 13.58
N GLY A 44 16.33 -7.26 14.44
CA GLY A 44 17.22 -7.42 15.60
C GLY A 44 17.02 -6.37 16.70
N PHE A 45 15.83 -5.75 16.74
CA PHE A 45 15.51 -4.79 17.82
C PHE A 45 15.29 -5.51 19.16
N SER A 46 15.54 -4.82 20.28
CA SER A 46 14.98 -5.21 21.55
C SER A 46 13.45 -5.06 21.54
N SER A 47 12.74 -5.73 22.44
CA SER A 47 11.28 -5.59 22.57
C SER A 47 10.87 -4.14 22.78
N ASP A 48 11.58 -3.41 23.66
CA ASP A 48 11.30 -2.00 23.94
C ASP A 48 11.50 -1.09 22.71
N GLU A 49 12.51 -1.36 21.88
CA GLU A 49 12.74 -0.61 20.65
C GLU A 49 11.66 -0.91 19.61
N ALA A 50 11.25 -2.18 19.48
CA ALA A 50 10.18 -2.59 18.60
C ALA A 50 8.85 -1.93 18.99
N GLU A 51 8.48 -1.95 20.27
CA GLU A 51 7.28 -1.29 20.78
C GLU A 51 7.27 0.21 20.51
N LYS A 52 8.36 0.91 20.81
CA LYS A 52 8.47 2.35 20.53
C LYS A 52 8.30 2.71 19.05
N ARG A 53 8.82 1.87 18.16
CA ARG A 53 8.65 2.07 16.71
C ARG A 53 7.22 1.83 16.25
N ILE A 54 6.58 0.78 16.77
CA ILE A 54 5.17 0.44 16.51
C ILE A 54 4.26 1.56 17.01
N ASP A 55 4.50 2.06 18.22
CA ASP A 55 3.76 3.19 18.79
C ASP A 55 3.92 4.46 17.97
N SER A 56 5.13 4.74 17.48
CA SER A 56 5.39 5.87 16.60
C SER A 56 4.58 5.78 15.30
N ILE A 57 4.53 4.60 14.66
CA ILE A 57 3.75 4.38 13.44
C ILE A 57 2.25 4.55 13.72
N THR A 58 1.77 3.98 14.83
CA THR A 58 0.38 4.11 15.27
C THR A 58 0.00 5.57 15.53
N ALA A 59 0.90 6.33 16.18
CA ALA A 59 0.70 7.75 16.46
C ALA A 59 0.65 8.59 15.18
N MET A 60 1.52 8.32 14.20
CA MET A 60 1.47 8.97 12.89
C MET A 60 0.12 8.73 12.18
N GLY A 61 -0.38 7.49 12.19
CA GLY A 61 -1.68 7.18 11.62
C GLY A 61 -2.82 7.97 12.29
N ARG A 62 -2.81 8.04 13.62
CA ARG A 62 -3.81 8.80 14.39
C ARG A 62 -3.78 10.30 14.10
N GLN A 63 -2.60 10.89 13.91
CA GLN A 63 -2.47 12.31 13.53
C GLN A 63 -3.12 12.61 12.17
N GLU A 64 -3.14 11.63 11.27
CA GLU A 64 -3.81 11.72 9.97
C GLU A 64 -5.30 11.33 10.02
N GLY A 65 -5.84 11.06 11.21
CA GLY A 65 -7.25 10.65 11.41
C GLY A 65 -7.52 9.18 11.05
N LEU A 66 -6.47 8.35 10.97
CA LEU A 66 -6.58 6.92 10.67
C LEU A 66 -6.63 6.11 11.97
N ASN A 67 -7.46 5.07 11.98
CA ASN A 67 -7.55 4.15 13.12
C ASN A 67 -6.52 3.03 12.98
N PHE A 68 -5.24 3.35 13.20
CA PHE A 68 -4.18 2.35 13.14
C PHE A 68 -4.11 1.54 14.44
N ASN A 69 -4.11 0.21 14.30
CA ASN A 69 -3.77 -0.76 15.34
C ASN A 69 -2.60 -1.63 14.83
N PHE A 70 -1.41 -1.00 14.69
CA PHE A 70 -0.30 -1.63 13.97
C PHE A 70 0.35 -2.79 14.76
N VAL A 71 0.24 -2.79 16.10
CA VAL A 71 0.81 -3.87 16.93
C VAL A 71 0.25 -5.26 16.59
N ASP A 72 -1.04 -5.33 16.27
CA ASP A 72 -1.75 -6.56 15.94
C ASP A 72 -1.86 -6.83 14.44
N ALA A 73 -1.25 -5.98 13.59
CA ALA A 73 -1.28 -6.18 12.15
C ALA A 73 -0.67 -7.54 11.77
N GLN A 74 -1.30 -8.21 10.80
CA GLN A 74 -0.93 -9.56 10.39
C GLN A 74 0.18 -9.51 9.35
N PHE A 75 1.40 -9.94 9.71
CA PHE A 75 2.50 -10.04 8.73
C PHE A 75 2.28 -11.25 7.83
N VAL A 76 1.78 -10.99 6.64
CA VAL A 76 1.44 -11.99 5.63
C VAL A 76 1.91 -11.57 4.25
N ASN A 77 1.97 -12.51 3.31
CA ASN A 77 2.23 -12.22 1.91
C ASN A 77 1.08 -11.37 1.33
N THR A 78 1.42 -10.36 0.54
CA THR A 78 0.47 -9.38 -0.01
C THR A 78 0.26 -9.49 -1.52
N VAL A 79 0.84 -10.50 -2.18
CA VAL A 79 0.76 -10.65 -3.64
C VAL A 79 -0.68 -10.68 -4.14
N ASP A 80 -1.58 -11.40 -3.43
CA ASP A 80 -2.97 -11.53 -3.85
C ASP A 80 -3.75 -10.21 -3.74
N ALA A 81 -3.45 -9.39 -2.73
CA ALA A 81 -3.99 -8.04 -2.62
C ALA A 81 -3.47 -7.11 -3.75
N HIS A 82 -2.20 -7.25 -4.13
CA HIS A 82 -1.63 -6.53 -5.27
C HIS A 82 -2.26 -6.97 -6.61
N ARG A 83 -2.46 -8.27 -6.83
CA ARG A 83 -3.13 -8.79 -8.03
C ARG A 83 -4.56 -8.25 -8.16
N LEU A 84 -5.31 -8.26 -7.06
CA LEU A 84 -6.66 -7.69 -7.02
C LEU A 84 -6.66 -6.17 -7.31
N THR A 85 -5.63 -5.45 -6.80
CA THR A 85 -5.44 -4.03 -7.09
C THR A 85 -5.13 -3.80 -8.58
N LYS A 86 -4.26 -4.62 -9.19
CA LYS A 86 -3.96 -4.55 -10.63
C LYS A 86 -5.19 -4.82 -11.49
N TYR A 87 -6.01 -5.80 -11.11
CA TYR A 87 -7.31 -6.01 -11.74
C TYR A 87 -8.16 -4.73 -11.71
N ALA A 88 -8.34 -4.13 -10.53
CA ALA A 88 -9.13 -2.92 -10.40
C ALA A 88 -8.56 -1.76 -11.24
N GLN A 89 -7.26 -1.52 -11.20
CA GLN A 89 -6.60 -0.49 -12.01
C GLN A 89 -6.81 -0.70 -13.51
N SER A 90 -6.78 -1.94 -13.98
CA SER A 90 -6.90 -2.28 -15.40
C SER A 90 -8.35 -2.27 -15.92
N LYS A 91 -9.32 -2.69 -15.11
CA LYS A 91 -10.70 -2.96 -15.57
C LYS A 91 -11.74 -2.03 -14.97
N GLU A 92 -11.49 -1.50 -13.79
CA GLU A 92 -12.42 -0.66 -13.02
C GLU A 92 -11.64 0.49 -12.35
N PRO A 93 -10.89 1.31 -13.11
CA PRO A 93 -9.94 2.29 -12.56
C PRO A 93 -10.59 3.30 -11.59
N GLU A 94 -11.87 3.63 -11.80
CA GLU A 94 -12.61 4.52 -10.90
C GLU A 94 -12.85 3.94 -9.50
N LYS A 95 -12.67 2.62 -9.34
CA LYS A 95 -12.83 1.91 -8.07
C LYS A 95 -11.50 1.53 -7.41
N ALA A 96 -10.40 1.61 -8.15
CA ALA A 96 -9.09 1.17 -7.71
C ALA A 96 -8.62 1.89 -6.42
N ASP A 97 -8.78 3.20 -6.36
CA ASP A 97 -8.46 4.00 -5.17
C ASP A 97 -9.26 3.57 -3.95
N ARG A 98 -10.55 3.29 -4.15
CA ARG A 98 -11.42 2.83 -3.07
C ARG A 98 -11.01 1.45 -2.58
N LEU A 99 -10.63 0.54 -3.48
CA LEU A 99 -10.12 -0.78 -3.11
C LEU A 99 -8.86 -0.66 -2.25
N ILE A 100 -7.90 0.18 -2.65
CA ILE A 100 -6.66 0.40 -1.90
C ILE A 100 -6.97 0.93 -0.50
N GLU A 101 -7.87 1.89 -0.36
CA GLU A 101 -8.29 2.42 0.94
C GLU A 101 -8.91 1.33 1.83
N VAL A 102 -9.77 0.49 1.26
CA VAL A 102 -10.40 -0.62 2.00
C VAL A 102 -9.36 -1.67 2.44
N LEU A 103 -8.41 -2.01 1.56
CA LEU A 103 -7.34 -2.95 1.90
C LEU A 103 -6.42 -2.38 3.01
N MET A 104 -6.09 -1.10 2.96
CA MET A 104 -5.29 -0.43 4.00
C MET A 104 -6.04 -0.39 5.34
N ASP A 105 -7.35 -0.08 5.35
CA ASP A 105 -8.18 -0.13 6.56
C ASP A 105 -8.31 -1.56 7.11
N ALA A 106 -8.47 -2.55 6.23
CA ALA A 106 -8.50 -3.96 6.63
C ALA A 106 -7.19 -4.37 7.32
N TYR A 107 -6.04 -3.98 6.77
CA TYR A 107 -4.73 -4.34 7.31
C TYR A 107 -4.39 -3.57 8.58
N PHE A 108 -4.39 -2.24 8.54
CA PHE A 108 -3.92 -1.40 9.64
C PHE A 108 -4.97 -1.12 10.70
N GLY A 109 -6.25 -1.11 10.34
CA GLY A 109 -7.34 -0.78 11.26
C GLY A 109 -8.01 -2.00 11.87
N LYS A 110 -8.22 -3.05 11.06
CA LYS A 110 -8.97 -4.26 11.46
C LYS A 110 -8.07 -5.49 11.65
N ASN A 111 -6.76 -5.36 11.40
CA ASN A 111 -5.76 -6.42 11.54
C ASN A 111 -6.11 -7.68 10.73
N ALA A 112 -6.71 -7.48 9.57
CA ALA A 112 -7.08 -8.58 8.69
C ALA A 112 -5.87 -9.07 7.89
N ALA A 113 -5.76 -10.39 7.71
CA ALA A 113 -4.71 -10.99 6.91
C ALA A 113 -5.04 -10.85 5.42
N LEU A 114 -4.29 -10.02 4.69
CA LEU A 114 -4.52 -9.76 3.25
C LEU A 114 -4.21 -10.96 2.34
N SER A 115 -3.71 -12.05 2.89
CA SER A 115 -3.55 -13.35 2.21
C SER A 115 -4.79 -14.24 2.28
N GLU A 116 -5.81 -13.85 3.05
CA GLU A 116 -7.03 -14.64 3.20
C GLU A 116 -8.05 -14.27 2.12
N PRO A 117 -8.56 -15.25 1.33
CA PRO A 117 -9.52 -14.99 0.24
C PRO A 117 -10.78 -14.25 0.70
N ASP A 118 -11.27 -14.53 1.91
CA ASP A 118 -12.47 -13.88 2.44
C ASP A 118 -12.24 -12.39 2.72
N VAL A 119 -11.04 -12.01 3.16
CA VAL A 119 -10.66 -10.61 3.36
C VAL A 119 -10.64 -9.88 2.03
N LEU A 120 -10.04 -10.48 1.00
CA LEU A 120 -9.99 -9.90 -0.35
C LEU A 120 -11.39 -9.78 -0.96
N ARG A 121 -12.25 -10.78 -0.77
CA ARG A 121 -13.65 -10.77 -1.21
C ARG A 121 -14.44 -9.63 -0.56
N CYS A 122 -14.33 -9.49 0.75
CA CYS A 122 -14.95 -8.38 1.48
C CYS A 122 -14.43 -7.02 1.00
N ALA A 123 -13.15 -6.91 0.70
CA ALA A 123 -12.55 -5.67 0.18
C ALA A 123 -13.09 -5.35 -1.22
N ALA A 124 -13.12 -6.33 -2.14
CA ALA A 124 -13.67 -6.17 -3.48
C ALA A 124 -15.14 -5.70 -3.44
N GLN A 125 -15.96 -6.35 -2.61
CA GLN A 125 -17.36 -5.99 -2.42
C GLN A 125 -17.53 -4.58 -1.86
N SER A 126 -16.72 -4.21 -0.85
CA SER A 126 -16.77 -2.88 -0.22
C SER A 126 -16.29 -1.76 -1.15
N ALA A 127 -15.43 -2.09 -2.10
CA ALA A 127 -14.98 -1.19 -3.16
C ALA A 127 -15.98 -1.12 -4.35
N GLY A 128 -16.97 -2.02 -4.40
CA GLY A 128 -17.97 -2.09 -5.45
C GLY A 128 -17.47 -2.70 -6.75
N LEU A 129 -16.42 -3.54 -6.70
CA LEU A 129 -15.90 -4.23 -7.88
C LEU A 129 -16.92 -5.21 -8.46
N ASN A 130 -16.74 -5.57 -9.73
CA ASN A 130 -17.46 -6.70 -10.33
C ASN A 130 -17.03 -7.98 -9.63
N MET A 131 -17.93 -8.56 -8.82
CA MET A 131 -17.62 -9.70 -7.98
C MET A 131 -17.37 -10.99 -8.77
N GLU A 132 -17.98 -11.17 -9.96
CA GLU A 132 -17.71 -12.32 -10.80
C GLU A 132 -16.24 -12.33 -11.27
N GLU A 133 -15.73 -11.19 -11.69
CA GLU A 133 -14.34 -11.07 -12.13
C GLU A 133 -13.36 -11.05 -10.96
N ALA A 134 -13.69 -10.36 -9.87
CA ALA A 134 -12.86 -10.31 -8.66
C ALA A 134 -12.67 -11.74 -8.07
N GLU A 135 -13.71 -12.57 -8.05
CA GLU A 135 -13.61 -13.97 -7.62
C GLU A 135 -12.66 -14.81 -8.49
N LYS A 136 -12.61 -14.55 -9.81
CA LYS A 136 -11.63 -15.22 -10.69
C LYS A 136 -10.20 -14.84 -10.28
N VAL A 137 -9.95 -13.55 -10.03
CA VAL A 137 -8.63 -13.07 -9.58
C VAL A 137 -8.24 -13.64 -8.22
N ILE A 138 -9.19 -13.72 -7.28
CA ILE A 138 -8.93 -14.29 -5.94
C ILE A 138 -8.64 -15.79 -6.04
N LYS A 139 -9.37 -16.51 -6.90
CA LYS A 139 -9.27 -17.97 -7.03
C LYS A 139 -8.06 -18.43 -7.83
N PHE A 140 -7.70 -17.71 -8.89
CA PHE A 140 -6.61 -18.09 -9.81
C PHE A 140 -5.40 -17.21 -9.58
N ASP A 141 -4.36 -17.78 -8.96
CA ASP A 141 -3.15 -17.11 -8.49
C ASP A 141 -2.24 -16.57 -9.60
N THR A 142 -2.49 -16.91 -10.85
CA THR A 142 -1.76 -16.42 -12.02
C THR A 142 -2.35 -15.14 -12.62
N LEU A 143 -3.64 -14.84 -12.38
CA LEU A 143 -4.26 -13.64 -12.94
C LEU A 143 -3.66 -12.37 -12.32
N TYR A 144 -3.21 -11.45 -13.17
CA TYR A 144 -2.56 -10.18 -12.81
C TYR A 144 -1.23 -10.33 -12.03
N LEU A 145 -0.65 -11.54 -12.04
CA LEU A 145 0.65 -11.75 -11.40
C LEU A 145 1.78 -11.11 -12.21
N ASP A 146 1.72 -11.19 -13.52
CA ASP A 146 2.73 -10.61 -14.42
C ASP A 146 2.78 -9.08 -14.25
N GLU A 147 1.64 -8.41 -14.07
CA GLU A 147 1.57 -6.96 -13.84
C GLU A 147 2.17 -6.57 -12.47
N VAL A 148 1.97 -7.40 -11.45
CA VAL A 148 2.64 -7.21 -10.15
C VAL A 148 4.15 -7.37 -10.30
N GLN A 149 4.62 -8.42 -10.96
CA GLN A 149 6.05 -8.68 -11.17
C GLN A 149 6.71 -7.61 -12.05
N GLN A 150 5.96 -7.05 -13.02
CA GLN A 150 6.44 -5.94 -13.83
C GLN A 150 6.69 -4.69 -12.98
N ASP A 151 5.75 -4.32 -12.10
CA ASP A 151 5.92 -3.20 -11.17
C ASP A 151 7.12 -3.41 -10.24
N GLU A 152 7.28 -4.62 -9.70
CA GLU A 152 8.41 -4.95 -8.81
C GLU A 152 9.75 -4.91 -9.56
N THR A 153 9.76 -5.38 -10.81
CA THR A 153 10.94 -5.30 -11.67
C THR A 153 11.32 -3.85 -11.94
N GLU A 154 10.33 -3.01 -12.28
CA GLU A 154 10.54 -1.57 -12.46
C GLU A 154 11.07 -0.93 -11.17
N ALA A 155 10.49 -1.26 -10.02
CA ALA A 155 10.94 -0.77 -8.72
C ALA A 155 12.40 -1.18 -8.46
N TYR A 156 12.75 -2.45 -8.70
CA TYR A 156 14.12 -2.94 -8.55
C TYR A 156 15.10 -2.19 -9.46
N MET A 157 14.78 -2.04 -10.76
CA MET A 157 15.62 -1.32 -11.71
C MET A 157 15.82 0.15 -11.33
N ARG A 158 14.81 0.76 -10.67
CA ARG A 158 14.88 2.11 -10.12
C ARG A 158 15.56 2.19 -8.75
N GLY A 159 16.04 1.08 -8.19
CA GLY A 159 16.70 1.03 -6.87
C GLY A 159 15.76 1.35 -5.71
N VAL A 160 14.48 0.99 -5.82
CA VAL A 160 13.51 1.11 -4.72
C VAL A 160 13.80 0.04 -3.68
N SER A 161 14.05 0.43 -2.45
CA SER A 161 14.32 -0.46 -1.32
C SER A 161 13.38 -0.27 -0.14
N SER A 162 12.52 0.75 -0.20
CA SER A 162 11.56 1.05 0.85
C SER A 162 10.34 1.79 0.28
N VAL A 163 9.22 1.70 0.99
CA VAL A 163 7.97 2.39 0.66
C VAL A 163 7.45 3.18 1.87
N PRO A 164 6.66 4.25 1.63
CA PRO A 164 6.29 4.77 0.33
C PRO A 164 7.46 5.48 -0.36
N LEU A 165 7.53 5.34 -1.68
CA LEU A 165 8.39 6.17 -2.53
C LEU A 165 7.51 6.86 -3.57
N PHE A 166 7.66 8.17 -3.70
CA PHE A 166 6.98 8.96 -4.73
C PHE A 166 7.99 9.38 -5.78
N ILE A 167 7.64 9.21 -7.04
CA ILE A 167 8.40 9.70 -8.21
C ILE A 167 7.53 10.75 -8.88
N ILE A 168 8.00 11.99 -8.93
CA ILE A 168 7.27 13.14 -9.43
C ILE A 168 8.19 13.84 -10.44
N GLY A 169 7.95 13.63 -11.73
CA GLY A 169 8.93 14.02 -12.75
C GLY A 169 10.28 13.36 -12.47
N ASP A 170 11.32 14.16 -12.28
CA ASP A 170 12.69 13.68 -11.95
C ASP A 170 12.95 13.57 -10.44
N GLU A 171 12.02 14.02 -9.60
CA GLU A 171 12.20 13.99 -8.15
C GLU A 171 11.77 12.66 -7.54
N ARG A 172 12.54 12.24 -6.51
CA ARG A 172 12.25 11.04 -5.71
C ARG A 172 12.09 11.47 -4.25
N ILE A 173 10.94 11.16 -3.66
CA ILE A 173 10.63 11.47 -2.27
C ILE A 173 10.35 10.15 -1.54
N ALA A 174 11.27 9.77 -0.66
CA ALA A 174 11.16 8.56 0.15
C ALA A 174 10.44 8.87 1.47
N GLY A 175 9.52 7.97 1.85
CA GLY A 175 8.74 8.12 3.08
C GLY A 175 7.56 9.08 2.97
N ALA A 176 6.85 9.23 4.09
CA ALA A 176 5.82 10.24 4.23
C ALA A 176 6.49 11.61 4.47
N ASP A 177 6.23 12.57 3.59
CA ASP A 177 6.76 13.92 3.68
C ASP A 177 5.63 14.94 3.80
N SER A 178 5.98 16.19 4.10
CA SER A 178 5.03 17.28 4.30
C SER A 178 4.25 17.59 3.02
N ILE A 179 3.02 18.08 3.18
CA ILE A 179 2.20 18.57 2.07
C ILE A 179 2.95 19.64 1.29
N THR A 180 3.68 20.52 1.98
CA THR A 180 4.48 21.59 1.36
C THR A 180 5.56 21.04 0.44
N ARG A 181 6.31 20.01 0.88
CA ARG A 181 7.35 19.37 0.05
C ARG A 181 6.76 18.68 -1.18
N MET A 182 5.65 17.95 -0.98
CA MET A 182 4.95 17.26 -2.08
C MET A 182 4.41 18.26 -3.11
N LYS A 183 3.81 19.39 -2.65
CA LYS A 183 3.34 20.46 -3.54
C LYS A 183 4.47 21.07 -4.35
N ALA A 184 5.61 21.38 -3.72
CA ALA A 184 6.75 21.97 -4.43
C ALA A 184 7.26 21.03 -5.55
N ALA A 185 7.31 19.72 -5.31
CA ALA A 185 7.69 18.75 -6.32
C ALA A 185 6.67 18.68 -7.48
N LEU A 186 5.37 18.70 -7.17
CA LEU A 186 4.29 18.72 -8.17
C LEU A 186 4.36 20.00 -9.01
N GLN A 187 4.52 21.18 -8.40
CA GLN A 187 4.66 22.46 -9.11
C GLN A 187 5.81 22.43 -10.10
N LYS A 188 6.99 22.00 -9.63
CA LYS A 188 8.19 21.88 -10.49
C LYS A 188 7.99 20.89 -11.66
N ALA A 189 7.19 19.85 -11.48
CA ALA A 189 6.90 18.90 -12.55
C ALA A 189 5.95 19.48 -13.61
N LEU A 190 5.03 20.36 -13.19
CA LEU A 190 4.09 21.05 -14.11
C LEU A 190 4.74 22.18 -14.92
N GLU A 191 5.89 22.72 -14.45
CA GLU A 191 6.63 23.78 -15.15
C GLU A 191 7.50 23.28 -16.32
N LYS A 192 7.55 21.95 -16.52
CA LYS A 192 8.32 21.28 -17.59
C LYS A 192 7.47 20.89 -18.78
#